data_4de7be011c9a96b9134b8d7de4dac21b
#
_entry.id   4de7be011c9a96b9134b8d7de4dac21b
#
_cell.length_a   1.000
_cell.length_b   1.000
_cell.length_c   1.000
_cell.angle_alpha   90.00
_cell.angle_beta   90.00
_cell.angle_gamma   90.00
#
_symmetry.space_group_name_H-M   'P 1'
#
loop_
_entity.id
_entity.type
_entity.pdbx_description
1 polymer ?
#
loop_
_entity_poly.entity_id
_entity_poly.type
_entity_poly.pdbx_seq_one_letter_code
_entity_poly.pdbx_strand_id
1 'polypeptide(L)'
;VTVESPLGSAEAPAEPADTRQVIRPYGDTTGDGMVQMSFSLPVPAGKRAEAAALQLAAKMGLEPASVVHAKPMGPDFTFFIVYGRVGHLIDYASIPAPPEREYPLLTAKEVNRAIRRALGRRLVIVGACIGTDAHTVGIDAILNVKGFAGEKGLEYYGEIEVVNMGAQVTVAELVERAKAADADAVLVSQVVTQRNAHLHNTKQMAAAFHAEYPTAVAAGMGRPLLVVGGPRFDTVTPEDLGVDRIFGKGTTPAEVASYLVHALLPADALAPDPADGPADGPAGGQGPNTSGESPAGDDTREGEIDP
;
A
#
# COMPACT_ATOMS: atom_id res chain seq x y z
N VAL A 1 4.44 27.29 60.75
CA VAL A 1 3.28 26.93 59.95
C VAL A 1 3.82 26.56 58.57
N THR A 2 3.99 25.29 58.39
CA THR A 2 4.49 24.68 57.13
C THR A 2 3.28 24.48 56.24
N VAL A 3 3.33 25.07 55.03
CA VAL A 3 2.31 24.85 54.00
C VAL A 3 2.83 23.76 53.06
N GLU A 4 2.24 22.58 53.13
CA GLU A 4 2.45 21.48 52.17
C GLU A 4 1.72 21.81 50.88
N SER A 5 2.47 21.77 49.76
CA SER A 5 1.90 21.79 48.43
C SER A 5 1.30 20.42 48.10
N PRO A 6 0.11 20.33 47.51
CA PRO A 6 -0.43 19.06 47.09
C PRO A 6 0.31 18.60 45.80
N LEU A 7 0.94 17.45 45.94
CA LEU A 7 1.50 16.68 44.80
C LEU A 7 0.40 16.40 43.77
N GLY A 8 0.74 16.66 42.53
CA GLY A 8 -0.12 16.42 41.39
C GLY A 8 -0.62 14.98 41.33
N SER A 9 -1.91 14.85 41.14
CA SER A 9 -2.58 13.60 40.82
C SER A 9 -1.99 13.05 39.54
N ALA A 10 -1.32 11.91 39.64
CA ALA A 10 -0.96 11.10 38.48
C ALA A 10 -2.27 10.79 37.73
N GLU A 11 -2.33 11.23 36.50
CA GLU A 11 -3.39 10.88 35.57
C GLU A 11 -3.40 9.36 35.45
N ALA A 12 -4.49 8.72 35.82
CA ALA A 12 -4.64 7.28 35.66
C ALA A 12 -4.49 6.96 34.16
N PRO A 13 -3.82 5.83 33.79
CA PRO A 13 -3.74 5.44 32.40
C PRO A 13 -5.15 5.33 31.84
N ALA A 14 -5.37 5.97 30.69
CA ALA A 14 -6.63 5.92 29.98
C ALA A 14 -7.04 4.45 29.83
N GLU A 15 -8.26 4.12 30.28
CA GLU A 15 -8.79 2.77 30.08
C GLU A 15 -8.74 2.43 28.59
N PRO A 16 -8.32 1.21 28.21
CA PRO A 16 -8.29 0.80 26.82
C PRO A 16 -9.69 1.00 26.24
N ALA A 17 -9.76 1.66 25.08
CA ALA A 17 -11.02 1.92 24.39
C ALA A 17 -11.85 0.63 24.35
N ASP A 18 -13.11 0.73 24.81
CA ASP A 18 -14.10 -0.33 24.82
C ASP A 18 -14.09 -1.04 23.46
N THR A 19 -13.44 -2.19 23.38
CA THR A 19 -13.38 -3.05 22.19
C THR A 19 -14.77 -3.67 22.05
N ARG A 20 -15.73 -2.89 21.57
CA ARG A 20 -17.07 -3.37 21.28
C ARG A 20 -16.94 -4.54 20.31
N GLN A 21 -17.37 -5.68 20.79
CA GLN A 21 -17.33 -6.92 20.04
C GLN A 21 -18.11 -6.81 18.74
N VAL A 22 -19.16 -5.98 18.72
CA VAL A 22 -20.07 -5.80 17.58
C VAL A 22 -20.16 -4.33 17.20
N ILE A 23 -19.79 -4.01 15.95
CA ILE A 23 -19.79 -2.64 15.43
C ILE A 23 -20.77 -2.46 14.27
N ARG A 24 -21.27 -1.22 14.13
CA ARG A 24 -22.09 -0.73 13.01
C ARG A 24 -21.46 0.51 12.40
N PRO A 25 -21.80 0.84 11.16
CA PRO A 25 -21.44 2.13 10.59
C PRO A 25 -21.93 3.30 11.46
N TYR A 26 -21.18 4.38 11.40
CA TYR A 26 -21.49 5.64 12.03
C TYR A 26 -22.02 6.59 10.96
N GLY A 27 -23.32 6.91 10.99
CA GLY A 27 -23.95 7.91 10.13
C GLY A 27 -24.06 9.26 10.85
N ASP A 28 -25.29 9.69 11.15
CA ASP A 28 -25.55 10.95 11.89
C ASP A 28 -25.32 10.81 13.39
N THR A 29 -25.49 9.61 13.93
CA THR A 29 -25.28 9.28 15.35
C THR A 29 -24.53 7.97 15.52
N THR A 30 -23.84 7.84 16.65
CA THR A 30 -23.04 6.64 16.95
C THR A 30 -23.87 5.36 16.86
N GLY A 31 -23.50 4.47 15.98
CA GLY A 31 -24.10 3.14 15.84
C GLY A 31 -25.51 3.12 15.26
N ASP A 32 -25.94 4.17 14.56
CA ASP A 32 -27.23 4.23 13.87
C ASP A 32 -27.29 3.30 12.64
N GLY A 33 -26.14 2.88 12.12
CA GLY A 33 -26.01 1.99 10.98
C GLY A 33 -26.29 2.65 9.62
N MET A 34 -26.46 3.97 9.58
CA MET A 34 -26.74 4.69 8.35
C MET A 34 -25.50 4.81 7.47
N VAL A 35 -25.66 4.56 6.18
CA VAL A 35 -24.62 4.73 5.16
C VAL A 35 -25.21 5.41 3.93
N GLN A 36 -24.34 6.13 3.21
CA GLN A 36 -24.62 6.64 1.89
C GLN A 36 -23.84 5.81 0.86
N MET A 37 -24.53 5.44 -0.23
CA MET A 37 -23.88 4.86 -1.39
C MET A 37 -24.30 5.56 -2.66
N SER A 38 -23.42 5.59 -3.66
CA SER A 38 -23.72 6.14 -4.97
C SER A 38 -23.32 5.17 -6.07
N PHE A 39 -24.15 5.08 -7.10
CA PHE A 39 -23.93 4.20 -8.25
C PHE A 39 -24.75 4.64 -9.45
N SER A 40 -24.40 4.14 -10.63
CA SER A 40 -25.19 4.31 -11.84
C SER A 40 -25.81 2.99 -12.27
N LEU A 41 -27.05 3.04 -12.73
CA LEU A 41 -27.71 1.90 -13.38
C LEU A 41 -27.88 2.18 -14.88
N PRO A 42 -27.73 1.17 -15.74
CA PRO A 42 -27.93 1.27 -17.17
C PRO A 42 -29.45 1.21 -17.52
N VAL A 43 -30.19 2.19 -17.03
CA VAL A 43 -31.63 2.33 -17.23
C VAL A 43 -32.00 3.80 -17.35
N PRO A 44 -33.03 4.15 -18.17
CA PRO A 44 -33.54 5.52 -18.25
C PRO A 44 -34.13 5.98 -16.92
N ALA A 45 -34.02 7.28 -16.63
CA ALA A 45 -34.55 7.87 -15.40
C ALA A 45 -36.06 7.71 -15.27
N GLY A 46 -36.53 7.46 -14.05
CA GLY A 46 -37.95 7.35 -13.75
C GLY A 46 -38.23 6.51 -12.51
N LYS A 47 -39.49 6.40 -12.12
CA LYS A 47 -39.91 5.67 -10.91
C LYS A 47 -39.50 4.20 -10.89
N ARG A 48 -39.47 3.56 -12.06
CA ARG A 48 -39.01 2.18 -12.20
C ARG A 48 -37.50 2.06 -11.90
N ALA A 49 -36.70 3.06 -12.32
CA ALA A 49 -35.29 3.12 -12.06
C ALA A 49 -35.01 3.38 -10.56
N GLU A 50 -35.78 4.25 -9.91
CA GLU A 50 -35.71 4.45 -8.45
C GLU A 50 -36.03 3.16 -7.69
N ALA A 51 -37.10 2.45 -8.11
CA ALA A 51 -37.43 1.15 -7.51
C ALA A 51 -36.32 0.10 -7.70
N ALA A 52 -35.67 0.08 -8.87
CA ALA A 52 -34.55 -0.80 -9.13
C ALA A 52 -33.32 -0.46 -8.23
N ALA A 53 -33.06 0.83 -8.02
CA ALA A 53 -32.00 1.29 -7.12
C ALA A 53 -32.26 0.88 -5.65
N LEU A 54 -33.51 1.01 -5.18
CA LEU A 54 -33.91 0.54 -3.85
C LEU A 54 -33.82 -0.97 -3.71
N GLN A 55 -34.24 -1.72 -4.73
CA GLN A 55 -34.11 -3.17 -4.72
C GLN A 55 -32.64 -3.62 -4.68
N LEU A 56 -31.75 -2.92 -5.38
CA LEU A 56 -30.32 -3.20 -5.31
C LEU A 56 -29.78 -2.92 -3.89
N ALA A 57 -30.12 -1.77 -3.32
CA ALA A 57 -29.72 -1.41 -1.96
C ALA A 57 -30.18 -2.44 -0.94
N ALA A 58 -31.44 -2.91 -1.01
CA ALA A 58 -31.97 -3.97 -0.15
C ALA A 58 -31.18 -5.29 -0.30
N LYS A 59 -30.85 -5.69 -1.55
CA LYS A 59 -30.02 -6.88 -1.80
C LYS A 59 -28.60 -6.74 -1.26
N MET A 60 -28.10 -5.51 -1.08
CA MET A 60 -26.81 -5.22 -0.45
C MET A 60 -26.90 -5.09 1.08
N GLY A 61 -28.09 -5.35 1.65
CA GLY A 61 -28.29 -5.32 3.10
C GLY A 61 -28.60 -3.94 3.68
N LEU A 62 -29.02 -2.98 2.86
CA LEU A 62 -29.45 -1.67 3.29
C LEU A 62 -30.99 -1.63 3.40
N GLU A 63 -31.52 -1.78 4.62
CA GLU A 63 -32.94 -1.72 4.91
C GLU A 63 -33.23 -1.04 6.27
N PRO A 64 -34.11 -0.02 6.32
CA PRO A 64 -34.77 0.66 5.19
C PRO A 64 -33.80 1.51 4.37
N ALA A 65 -34.09 1.68 3.08
CA ALA A 65 -33.32 2.54 2.19
C ALA A 65 -34.21 3.57 1.47
N SER A 66 -33.63 4.71 1.10
CA SER A 66 -34.31 5.77 0.33
C SER A 66 -33.39 6.33 -0.76
N VAL A 67 -33.96 6.63 -1.93
CA VAL A 67 -33.26 7.39 -2.97
C VAL A 67 -33.37 8.88 -2.62
N VAL A 68 -32.23 9.49 -2.33
CA VAL A 68 -32.18 10.94 -2.01
C VAL A 68 -31.85 11.79 -3.22
N HIS A 69 -31.23 11.18 -4.23
CA HIS A 69 -30.94 11.85 -5.48
C HIS A 69 -30.94 10.84 -6.64
N ALA A 70 -31.55 11.27 -7.77
CA ALA A 70 -31.51 10.54 -9.03
C ALA A 70 -31.26 11.53 -10.16
N LYS A 71 -30.23 11.31 -10.98
CA LYS A 71 -29.85 12.21 -12.08
C LYS A 71 -29.65 11.39 -13.37
N PRO A 72 -30.38 11.73 -14.46
CA PRO A 72 -30.11 11.13 -15.75
C PRO A 72 -28.69 11.51 -16.23
N MET A 73 -27.94 10.51 -16.69
CA MET A 73 -26.59 10.66 -17.28
C MET A 73 -26.61 10.41 -18.80
N GLY A 74 -27.73 10.54 -19.41
CA GLY A 74 -28.03 10.24 -20.81
C GLY A 74 -29.32 9.46 -20.93
N PRO A 75 -29.69 9.00 -22.13
CA PRO A 75 -31.01 8.35 -22.37
C PRO A 75 -31.12 7.00 -21.63
N ASP A 76 -29.98 6.29 -21.42
CA ASP A 76 -29.99 4.91 -20.95
C ASP A 76 -29.26 4.71 -19.61
N PHE A 77 -28.85 5.81 -18.92
CA PHE A 77 -28.15 5.74 -17.66
C PHE A 77 -28.70 6.72 -16.63
N THR A 78 -28.83 6.26 -15.39
CA THR A 78 -29.23 7.11 -14.27
C THR A 78 -28.27 6.92 -13.10
N PHE A 79 -27.75 8.03 -12.59
CA PHE A 79 -26.94 8.07 -11.35
C PHE A 79 -27.85 8.22 -10.14
N PHE A 80 -27.57 7.49 -9.07
CA PHE A 80 -28.31 7.49 -7.82
C PHE A 80 -27.40 7.78 -6.62
N ILE A 81 -27.97 8.49 -5.65
CA ILE A 81 -27.48 8.52 -4.28
C ILE A 81 -28.57 7.90 -3.41
N VAL A 82 -28.21 6.88 -2.66
CA VAL A 82 -29.10 6.11 -1.80
C VAL A 82 -28.58 6.17 -0.36
N TYR A 83 -29.46 6.52 0.57
CA TYR A 83 -29.23 6.36 2.00
C TYR A 83 -29.95 5.11 2.46
N GLY A 84 -29.29 4.37 3.35
CA GLY A 84 -29.91 3.17 3.92
C GLY A 84 -29.23 2.73 5.20
N ARG A 85 -29.95 1.94 5.99
CA ARG A 85 -29.40 1.36 7.21
C ARG A 85 -28.80 0.00 6.94
N VAL A 86 -27.55 -0.21 7.35
CA VAL A 86 -26.92 -1.54 7.27
C VAL A 86 -27.51 -2.43 8.36
N GLY A 87 -28.14 -3.55 7.93
CA GLY A 87 -28.70 -4.55 8.82
C GLY A 87 -27.66 -5.48 9.42
N HIS A 88 -26.48 -5.58 8.80
CA HIS A 88 -25.42 -6.48 9.24
C HIS A 88 -24.53 -5.84 10.32
N LEU A 89 -24.15 -6.66 11.29
CA LEU A 89 -23.23 -6.31 12.36
C LEU A 89 -21.88 -6.95 12.06
N ILE A 90 -20.81 -6.26 12.41
CA ILE A 90 -19.44 -6.80 12.29
C ILE A 90 -18.95 -7.12 13.70
N ASP A 91 -18.59 -8.36 13.94
CA ASP A 91 -17.87 -8.76 15.14
C ASP A 91 -16.38 -8.39 14.94
N TYR A 92 -16.03 -7.20 15.39
CA TYR A 92 -14.69 -6.67 15.24
C TYR A 92 -13.64 -7.49 15.98
N ALA A 93 -14.01 -8.08 17.12
CA ALA A 93 -13.09 -8.89 17.91
C ALA A 93 -12.75 -10.23 17.23
N SER A 94 -13.62 -10.73 16.35
CA SER A 94 -13.36 -11.96 15.59
C SER A 94 -12.52 -11.77 14.34
N ILE A 95 -12.29 -10.51 13.92
CA ILE A 95 -11.46 -10.21 12.74
C ILE A 95 -10.00 -10.39 13.13
N PRO A 96 -9.27 -11.33 12.50
CA PRO A 96 -7.84 -11.45 12.77
C PRO A 96 -7.16 -10.15 12.34
N ALA A 97 -6.49 -9.50 13.28
CA ALA A 97 -5.63 -8.36 12.95
C ALA A 97 -4.58 -8.84 11.95
N PRO A 98 -4.36 -8.12 10.86
CA PRO A 98 -3.21 -8.41 10.01
C PRO A 98 -1.95 -8.38 10.89
N PRO A 99 -1.00 -9.30 10.66
CA PRO A 99 0.22 -9.33 11.45
C PRO A 99 0.88 -7.94 11.44
N GLU A 100 1.26 -7.47 12.62
CA GLU A 100 2.06 -6.25 12.72
C GLU A 100 3.33 -6.42 11.91
N ARG A 101 3.71 -5.36 11.20
CA ARG A 101 4.96 -5.38 10.43
C ARG A 101 6.13 -5.57 11.38
N GLU A 102 7.05 -6.42 11.00
CA GLU A 102 8.26 -6.70 11.79
C GLU A 102 9.17 -5.46 11.91
N TYR A 103 8.94 -4.44 11.08
CA TYR A 103 9.72 -3.21 11.01
C TYR A 103 8.85 -2.04 10.57
N PRO A 104 9.16 -0.80 10.99
CA PRO A 104 8.44 0.39 10.56
C PRO A 104 8.65 0.67 9.07
N LEU A 105 7.63 1.21 8.41
CA LEU A 105 7.79 1.76 7.07
C LEU A 105 8.61 3.05 7.12
N LEU A 106 9.56 3.14 6.19
CA LEU A 106 10.41 4.29 6.01
C LEU A 106 9.99 5.07 4.76
N THR A 107 10.06 6.38 4.85
CA THR A 107 9.94 7.26 3.70
C THR A 107 11.15 7.13 2.77
N ALA A 108 11.03 7.53 1.51
CA ALA A 108 12.17 7.53 0.58
C ALA A 108 13.36 8.36 1.08
N LYS A 109 13.09 9.44 1.83
CA LYS A 109 14.12 10.27 2.46
C LYS A 109 14.90 9.50 3.52
N GLU A 110 14.19 8.75 4.36
CA GLU A 110 14.79 7.93 5.43
C GLU A 110 15.58 6.75 4.86
N VAL A 111 15.04 6.04 3.87
CA VAL A 111 15.74 4.97 3.14
C VAL A 111 17.04 5.49 2.54
N ASN A 112 16.99 6.58 1.76
CA ASN A 112 18.17 7.15 1.15
C ASN A 112 19.21 7.60 2.19
N ARG A 113 18.76 8.16 3.32
CA ARG A 113 19.63 8.57 4.42
C ARG A 113 20.33 7.37 5.05
N ALA A 114 19.59 6.29 5.33
CA ALA A 114 20.13 5.07 5.93
C ALA A 114 21.20 4.44 5.03
N ILE A 115 20.94 4.35 3.73
CA ILE A 115 21.90 3.81 2.76
C ILE A 115 23.19 4.64 2.74
N ARG A 116 23.10 5.98 2.65
CA ARG A 116 24.27 6.87 2.66
C ARG A 116 25.10 6.72 3.92
N ARG A 117 24.42 6.63 5.09
CA ARG A 117 25.13 6.51 6.39
C ARG A 117 25.87 5.18 6.50
N ALA A 118 25.25 4.10 6.05
CA ALA A 118 25.78 2.76 6.24
C ALA A 118 26.80 2.33 5.18
N LEU A 119 26.52 2.59 3.91
CA LEU A 119 27.26 2.01 2.81
C LEU A 119 28.25 2.98 2.15
N GLY A 120 27.98 4.30 2.14
CA GLY A 120 28.76 5.27 1.39
C GLY A 120 28.75 5.04 -0.12
N ARG A 121 27.91 4.12 -0.61
CA ARG A 121 27.61 3.82 -2.01
C ARG A 121 26.13 3.55 -2.17
N ARG A 122 25.67 3.47 -3.42
CA ARG A 122 24.29 3.04 -3.69
C ARG A 122 24.10 1.57 -3.33
N LEU A 123 22.90 1.24 -2.88
CA LEU A 123 22.42 -0.11 -2.71
C LEU A 123 22.05 -0.67 -4.09
N VAL A 124 22.64 -1.78 -4.49
CA VAL A 124 22.44 -2.37 -5.83
C VAL A 124 21.42 -3.50 -5.75
N ILE A 125 20.37 -3.39 -6.56
CA ILE A 125 19.28 -4.36 -6.64
C ILE A 125 19.19 -4.90 -8.07
N VAL A 126 19.20 -6.23 -8.21
CA VAL A 126 18.92 -6.91 -9.48
C VAL A 126 17.53 -7.52 -9.40
N GLY A 127 16.66 -7.21 -10.36
CA GLY A 127 15.30 -7.74 -10.42
C GLY A 127 14.97 -8.46 -11.71
N ALA A 128 14.20 -9.54 -11.64
CA ALA A 128 13.82 -10.36 -12.78
C ALA A 128 12.53 -11.16 -12.57
N CYS A 129 11.93 -11.60 -13.68
CA CYS A 129 11.00 -12.73 -13.69
C CYS A 129 11.75 -13.94 -14.28
N ILE A 130 11.88 -15.00 -13.49
CA ILE A 130 12.72 -16.16 -13.85
C ILE A 130 11.94 -17.28 -14.54
N GLY A 131 12.67 -18.12 -15.27
CA GLY A 131 12.14 -19.28 -15.97
C GLY A 131 11.28 -18.90 -17.16
N THR A 132 10.09 -19.47 -17.26
CA THR A 132 9.16 -19.22 -18.38
C THR A 132 8.14 -18.10 -18.11
N ASP A 133 8.25 -17.40 -16.98
CA ASP A 133 7.32 -16.31 -16.66
C ASP A 133 7.64 -15.07 -17.49
N ALA A 134 6.70 -14.70 -18.36
CA ALA A 134 6.80 -13.53 -19.24
C ALA A 134 6.13 -12.28 -18.65
N HIS A 135 5.60 -12.36 -17.41
CA HIS A 135 4.78 -11.30 -16.81
C HIS A 135 5.62 -10.41 -15.90
N THR A 136 6.03 -9.25 -16.42
CA THR A 136 6.83 -8.28 -15.65
C THR A 136 6.02 -7.38 -14.72
N VAL A 137 4.67 -7.40 -14.78
CA VAL A 137 3.81 -6.49 -14.02
C VAL A 137 4.15 -6.47 -12.52
N GLY A 138 4.46 -7.61 -11.92
CA GLY A 138 4.82 -7.70 -10.50
C GLY A 138 6.16 -7.06 -10.18
N ILE A 139 7.19 -7.38 -10.96
CA ILE A 139 8.52 -6.82 -10.75
C ILE A 139 8.58 -5.33 -11.12
N ASP A 140 7.91 -4.93 -12.21
CA ASP A 140 7.85 -3.53 -12.63
C ASP A 140 7.09 -2.65 -11.62
N ALA A 141 6.05 -3.19 -10.97
CA ALA A 141 5.33 -2.49 -9.92
C ALA A 141 6.22 -2.10 -8.73
N ILE A 142 7.25 -2.90 -8.45
CA ILE A 142 8.20 -2.64 -7.36
C ILE A 142 9.41 -1.82 -7.85
N LEU A 143 9.97 -2.17 -9.00
CA LEU A 143 11.23 -1.56 -9.47
C LEU A 143 11.01 -0.23 -10.17
N ASN A 144 10.09 -0.18 -11.14
CA ASN A 144 9.93 0.96 -12.05
C ASN A 144 9.52 2.23 -11.30
N VAL A 145 10.09 3.36 -11.71
CA VAL A 145 9.83 4.68 -11.12
C VAL A 145 8.33 5.05 -10.98
N LYS A 146 7.46 4.50 -11.83
CA LYS A 146 6.01 4.69 -11.73
C LYS A 146 5.43 4.10 -10.44
N GLY A 147 5.96 2.96 -10.02
CA GLY A 147 5.54 2.27 -8.81
C GLY A 147 4.13 1.67 -8.86
N PHE A 148 3.55 1.51 -7.68
CA PHE A 148 2.25 0.87 -7.47
C PHE A 148 1.51 1.51 -6.30
N ALA A 149 0.16 1.50 -6.33
CA ALA A 149 -0.70 2.00 -5.25
C ALA A 149 -0.42 3.46 -4.81
N GLY A 150 0.01 4.30 -5.74
CA GLY A 150 0.36 5.70 -5.45
C GLY A 150 1.78 5.92 -4.94
N GLU A 151 2.52 4.86 -4.67
CA GLU A 151 3.92 4.91 -4.24
C GLU A 151 4.88 4.77 -5.44
N LYS A 152 6.03 5.43 -5.35
CA LYS A 152 7.10 5.35 -6.35
C LYS A 152 7.91 4.07 -6.18
N GLY A 153 8.29 3.43 -7.29
CA GLY A 153 9.14 2.25 -7.27
C GLY A 153 10.60 2.55 -6.89
N LEU A 154 11.39 1.49 -6.74
CA LEU A 154 12.75 1.59 -6.19
C LEU A 154 13.70 2.45 -7.04
N GLU A 155 13.47 2.58 -8.35
CA GLU A 155 14.22 3.52 -9.23
C GLU A 155 14.07 4.99 -8.81
N TYR A 156 13.03 5.33 -8.05
CA TYR A 156 12.85 6.70 -7.54
C TYR A 156 13.80 7.03 -6.38
N TYR A 157 14.32 6.03 -5.69
CA TYR A 157 15.19 6.21 -4.53
C TYR A 157 16.61 6.53 -4.99
N GLY A 158 17.08 7.74 -4.73
CA GLY A 158 18.37 8.23 -5.25
C GLY A 158 19.59 7.40 -4.85
N GLU A 159 19.50 6.67 -3.72
CA GLU A 159 20.57 5.82 -3.21
C GLU A 159 20.38 4.34 -3.54
N ILE A 160 19.39 4.01 -4.35
CA ILE A 160 19.19 2.65 -4.87
C ILE A 160 19.54 2.63 -6.36
N GLU A 161 20.35 1.67 -6.76
CA GLU A 161 20.62 1.36 -8.16
C GLU A 161 19.85 0.09 -8.54
N VAL A 162 19.00 0.20 -9.57
CA VAL A 162 18.14 -0.89 -10.00
C VAL A 162 18.61 -1.42 -11.34
N VAL A 163 18.84 -2.73 -11.41
CA VAL A 163 19.13 -3.47 -12.64
C VAL A 163 17.92 -4.36 -12.93
N ASN A 164 17.02 -3.90 -13.79
CA ASN A 164 15.84 -4.67 -14.19
C ASN A 164 16.18 -5.53 -15.41
N MET A 165 16.18 -6.86 -15.24
CA MET A 165 16.46 -7.82 -16.30
C MET A 165 15.22 -8.22 -17.12
N GLY A 166 14.03 -7.82 -16.67
CA GLY A 166 12.76 -8.15 -17.34
C GLY A 166 12.30 -9.59 -17.09
N ALA A 167 11.76 -10.22 -18.12
CA ALA A 167 11.11 -11.52 -18.07
C ALA A 167 11.95 -12.65 -18.67
N GLN A 168 11.56 -13.89 -18.33
CA GLN A 168 12.12 -15.13 -18.87
C GLN A 168 13.65 -15.28 -18.69
N VAL A 169 14.15 -14.70 -17.59
CA VAL A 169 15.57 -14.77 -17.23
C VAL A 169 15.90 -16.15 -16.70
N THR A 170 16.97 -16.74 -17.18
CA THR A 170 17.46 -18.02 -16.63
C THR A 170 18.13 -17.79 -15.27
N VAL A 171 18.15 -18.80 -14.42
CA VAL A 171 18.82 -18.73 -13.12
C VAL A 171 20.32 -18.42 -13.30
N ALA A 172 20.96 -19.00 -14.31
CA ALA A 172 22.38 -18.75 -14.61
C ALA A 172 22.64 -17.28 -14.96
N GLU A 173 21.84 -16.70 -15.87
CA GLU A 173 21.95 -15.27 -16.23
C GLU A 173 21.72 -14.36 -15.03
N LEU A 174 20.76 -14.70 -14.17
CA LEU A 174 20.48 -13.93 -12.95
C LEU A 174 21.67 -13.94 -11.99
N VAL A 175 22.28 -15.10 -11.76
CA VAL A 175 23.46 -15.24 -10.88
C VAL A 175 24.64 -14.45 -11.47
N GLU A 176 24.94 -14.62 -12.75
CA GLU A 176 26.02 -13.88 -13.43
C GLU A 176 25.80 -12.36 -13.37
N ARG A 177 24.55 -11.91 -13.58
CA ARG A 177 24.23 -10.47 -13.50
C ARG A 177 24.36 -9.93 -12.09
N ALA A 178 23.90 -10.67 -11.09
CA ALA A 178 24.02 -10.28 -9.68
C ALA A 178 25.50 -10.16 -9.28
N LYS A 179 26.34 -11.08 -9.69
CA LYS A 179 27.80 -11.02 -9.49
C LYS A 179 28.43 -9.82 -10.18
N ALA A 180 28.13 -9.64 -11.46
CA ALA A 180 28.71 -8.55 -12.27
C ALA A 180 28.30 -7.15 -11.75
N ALA A 181 27.15 -7.04 -11.10
CA ALA A 181 26.65 -5.82 -10.53
C ALA A 181 27.06 -5.62 -9.04
N ASP A 182 27.71 -6.59 -8.41
CA ASP A 182 27.94 -6.62 -6.95
C ASP A 182 26.62 -6.34 -6.17
N ALA A 183 25.59 -7.12 -6.50
CA ALA A 183 24.24 -6.89 -6.02
C ALA A 183 24.12 -7.14 -4.52
N ASP A 184 23.48 -6.21 -3.81
CA ASP A 184 23.12 -6.33 -2.40
C ASP A 184 21.84 -7.15 -2.21
N ALA A 185 20.93 -7.10 -3.19
CA ALA A 185 19.69 -7.87 -3.19
C ALA A 185 19.29 -8.33 -4.58
N VAL A 186 18.63 -9.48 -4.64
CA VAL A 186 17.99 -10.02 -5.86
C VAL A 186 16.49 -10.15 -5.59
N LEU A 187 15.70 -9.48 -6.41
CA LEU A 187 14.24 -9.48 -6.34
C LEU A 187 13.67 -10.29 -7.51
N VAL A 188 12.91 -11.31 -7.22
CA VAL A 188 12.30 -12.16 -8.25
C VAL A 188 10.78 -12.15 -8.12
N SER A 189 10.10 -11.85 -9.22
CA SER A 189 8.65 -11.98 -9.33
C SER A 189 8.26 -13.20 -10.13
N GLN A 190 7.25 -13.92 -9.65
CA GLN A 190 6.61 -15.01 -10.39
C GLN A 190 5.09 -14.92 -10.25
N VAL A 191 4.41 -14.54 -11.34
CA VAL A 191 2.98 -14.25 -11.37
C VAL A 191 2.20 -15.41 -11.98
N VAL A 192 2.62 -15.91 -13.12
CA VAL A 192 1.93 -16.99 -13.85
C VAL A 192 2.78 -18.24 -13.86
N THR A 193 2.27 -19.28 -13.19
CA THR A 193 2.97 -20.55 -13.09
C THR A 193 2.03 -21.72 -13.35
N GLN A 194 2.53 -22.70 -14.11
CA GLN A 194 1.88 -23.99 -14.29
C GLN A 194 2.57 -25.03 -13.40
N ARG A 195 1.80 -25.96 -12.84
CA ARG A 195 2.31 -27.12 -12.11
C ARG A 195 3.33 -26.79 -11.01
N ASN A 196 3.11 -25.70 -10.27
CA ASN A 196 4.03 -25.24 -9.20
C ASN A 196 5.45 -24.90 -9.67
N ALA A 197 5.64 -24.51 -10.94
CA ALA A 197 6.94 -24.15 -11.48
C ALA A 197 7.61 -23.01 -10.69
N HIS A 198 6.82 -22.08 -10.14
CA HIS A 198 7.33 -21.01 -9.28
C HIS A 198 8.12 -21.53 -8.08
N LEU A 199 7.62 -22.57 -7.38
CA LEU A 199 8.31 -23.18 -6.24
C LEU A 199 9.62 -23.84 -6.69
N HIS A 200 9.56 -24.60 -7.80
CA HIS A 200 10.73 -25.28 -8.34
C HIS A 200 11.80 -24.27 -8.80
N ASN A 201 11.42 -23.28 -9.58
CA ASN A 201 12.33 -22.25 -10.07
C ASN A 201 12.97 -21.45 -8.94
N THR A 202 12.19 -21.11 -7.91
CA THR A 202 12.69 -20.38 -6.74
C THR A 202 13.69 -21.22 -5.96
N LYS A 203 13.40 -22.50 -5.70
CA LYS A 203 14.35 -23.40 -5.04
C LYS A 203 15.63 -23.59 -5.84
N GLN A 204 15.52 -23.73 -7.15
CA GLN A 204 16.68 -23.84 -8.05
C GLN A 204 17.53 -22.55 -8.01
N MET A 205 16.89 -21.39 -8.04
CA MET A 205 17.55 -20.10 -7.90
C MET A 205 18.27 -20.00 -6.54
N ALA A 206 17.58 -20.25 -5.45
CA ALA A 206 18.17 -20.19 -4.12
C ALA A 206 19.39 -21.12 -4.00
N ALA A 207 19.27 -22.37 -4.48
CA ALA A 207 20.36 -23.32 -4.49
C ALA A 207 21.57 -22.83 -5.30
N ALA A 208 21.33 -22.19 -6.45
CA ALA A 208 22.39 -21.64 -7.29
C ALA A 208 23.13 -20.49 -6.57
N PHE A 209 22.41 -19.56 -5.94
CA PHE A 209 23.01 -18.49 -5.14
C PHE A 209 23.76 -19.01 -3.92
N HIS A 210 23.23 -20.00 -3.21
CA HIS A 210 23.91 -20.61 -2.09
C HIS A 210 25.19 -21.38 -2.49
N ALA A 211 25.19 -21.99 -3.67
CA ALA A 211 26.39 -22.65 -4.22
C ALA A 211 27.46 -21.66 -4.64
N GLU A 212 27.07 -20.54 -5.22
CA GLU A 212 27.99 -19.50 -5.69
C GLU A 212 28.59 -18.70 -4.53
N TYR A 213 27.84 -18.53 -3.44
CA TYR A 213 28.26 -17.80 -2.23
C TYR A 213 28.27 -18.75 -1.03
N PRO A 214 29.22 -19.71 -0.96
CA PRO A 214 29.19 -20.81 0.03
C PRO A 214 29.41 -20.38 1.49
N THR A 215 29.89 -19.16 1.69
CA THR A 215 30.12 -18.64 3.03
C THR A 215 28.94 -17.73 3.39
N ALA A 216 28.02 -18.24 4.21
CA ALA A 216 27.10 -17.38 4.93
C ALA A 216 27.91 -16.52 5.87
N VAL A 217 28.27 -15.31 5.49
CA VAL A 217 28.96 -14.38 6.35
C VAL A 217 27.91 -13.84 7.32
N ALA A 218 28.04 -14.28 8.57
CA ALA A 218 27.29 -13.71 9.66
C ALA A 218 27.45 -12.17 9.60
N ALA A 219 26.35 -11.45 9.45
CA ALA A 219 26.21 -9.99 9.57
C ALA A 219 27.10 -9.11 8.67
N GLY A 220 27.53 -9.60 7.53
CA GLY A 220 28.33 -8.80 6.58
C GLY A 220 28.42 -9.48 5.22
N MET A 221 27.32 -9.82 4.71
CA MET A 221 26.91 -10.30 3.39
C MET A 221 27.97 -10.89 2.47
N GLY A 222 28.06 -12.20 2.49
CA GLY A 222 28.73 -12.95 1.44
C GLY A 222 27.87 -13.19 0.19
N ARG A 223 26.51 -13.10 0.31
CA ARG A 223 25.56 -13.23 -0.82
C ARG A 223 24.51 -12.13 -0.79
N PRO A 224 23.92 -11.77 -1.94
CA PRO A 224 22.78 -10.85 -1.96
C PRO A 224 21.58 -11.43 -1.20
N LEU A 225 20.72 -10.56 -0.64
CA LEU A 225 19.41 -10.98 -0.15
C LEU A 225 18.57 -11.53 -1.27
N LEU A 226 17.96 -12.69 -1.06
CA LEU A 226 17.07 -13.32 -2.01
C LEU A 226 15.62 -13.05 -1.61
N VAL A 227 14.96 -12.22 -2.38
CA VAL A 227 13.57 -11.82 -2.14
C VAL A 227 12.70 -12.29 -3.29
N VAL A 228 11.59 -12.95 -2.98
CA VAL A 228 10.63 -13.37 -3.99
C VAL A 228 9.27 -12.75 -3.76
N GLY A 229 8.54 -12.51 -4.84
CA GLY A 229 7.20 -11.95 -4.79
C GLY A 229 6.25 -12.60 -5.78
N GLY A 230 4.98 -12.59 -5.42
CA GLY A 230 3.93 -13.07 -6.31
C GLY A 230 2.71 -13.60 -5.56
N PRO A 231 1.57 -13.74 -6.25
CA PRO A 231 0.28 -14.06 -5.62
C PRO A 231 0.10 -15.55 -5.26
N ARG A 232 1.12 -16.39 -5.45
CA ARG A 232 1.02 -17.85 -5.26
C ARG A 232 1.98 -18.42 -4.21
N PHE A 233 2.58 -17.57 -3.40
CA PHE A 233 3.49 -18.00 -2.33
C PHE A 233 2.83 -18.08 -0.95
N ASP A 234 1.50 -17.92 -0.86
CA ASP A 234 0.76 -17.85 0.41
C ASP A 234 0.83 -19.12 1.27
N THR A 235 1.24 -20.25 0.68
CA THR A 235 1.25 -21.55 1.37
C THR A 235 2.66 -22.06 1.72
N VAL A 236 3.68 -21.26 1.50
CA VAL A 236 5.08 -21.64 1.72
C VAL A 236 5.82 -20.58 2.53
N THR A 237 6.84 -21.00 3.26
CA THR A 237 7.70 -20.10 4.02
C THR A 237 9.00 -19.76 3.26
N PRO A 238 9.72 -18.69 3.63
CA PRO A 238 11.02 -18.40 3.06
C PRO A 238 12.01 -19.57 3.19
N GLU A 239 11.98 -20.26 4.33
CA GLU A 239 12.84 -21.41 4.63
C GLU A 239 12.55 -22.59 3.70
N ASP A 240 11.29 -22.85 3.37
CA ASP A 240 10.89 -23.90 2.42
C ASP A 240 11.49 -23.70 1.04
N LEU A 241 11.77 -22.47 0.67
CA LEU A 241 12.32 -22.09 -0.63
C LEU A 241 13.81 -21.78 -0.62
N GLY A 242 14.39 -21.58 0.55
CA GLY A 242 15.79 -21.17 0.73
C GLY A 242 16.05 -19.71 0.39
N VAL A 243 15.05 -18.84 0.56
CA VAL A 243 15.12 -17.39 0.33
C VAL A 243 15.00 -16.62 1.65
N ASP A 244 15.31 -15.33 1.63
CA ASP A 244 15.29 -14.50 2.84
C ASP A 244 13.92 -13.89 3.12
N ARG A 245 13.13 -13.61 2.06
CA ARG A 245 11.79 -13.02 2.22
C ARG A 245 10.87 -13.41 1.07
N ILE A 246 9.59 -13.54 1.42
CA ILE A 246 8.48 -13.67 0.47
C ILE A 246 7.54 -12.50 0.64
N PHE A 247 7.20 -11.84 -0.46
CA PHE A 247 6.19 -10.79 -0.52
C PHE A 247 4.95 -11.27 -1.26
N GLY A 248 3.79 -11.09 -0.63
CA GLY A 248 2.49 -11.48 -1.18
C GLY A 248 1.85 -10.42 -2.07
N LYS A 249 0.58 -10.66 -2.37
CA LYS A 249 -0.25 -9.71 -3.14
C LYS A 249 -0.46 -8.41 -2.36
N GLY A 250 -0.34 -7.28 -3.04
CA GLY A 250 -0.59 -5.95 -2.47
C GLY A 250 0.63 -5.29 -1.80
N THR A 251 1.78 -5.97 -1.78
CA THR A 251 3.03 -5.38 -1.31
C THR A 251 3.40 -4.13 -2.11
N THR A 252 3.81 -3.09 -1.42
CA THR A 252 4.19 -1.81 -2.02
C THR A 252 5.70 -1.64 -2.15
N PRO A 253 6.18 -0.74 -3.03
CA PRO A 253 7.60 -0.43 -3.14
C PRO A 253 8.21 0.05 -1.82
N ALA A 254 7.48 0.84 -1.02
CA ALA A 254 7.97 1.33 0.27
C ALA A 254 8.15 0.19 1.29
N GLU A 255 7.30 -0.82 1.25
CA GLU A 255 7.46 -2.03 2.08
C GLU A 255 8.74 -2.79 1.71
N VAL A 256 8.99 -2.96 0.42
CA VAL A 256 10.21 -3.63 -0.07
C VAL A 256 11.46 -2.81 0.28
N ALA A 257 11.45 -1.49 0.02
CA ALA A 257 12.55 -0.60 0.37
C ALA A 257 12.86 -0.63 1.87
N SER A 258 11.83 -0.55 2.71
CA SER A 258 11.98 -0.62 4.17
C SER A 258 12.57 -1.95 4.61
N TYR A 259 12.06 -3.08 4.08
CA TYR A 259 12.63 -4.38 4.37
C TYR A 259 14.12 -4.46 4.02
N LEU A 260 14.50 -4.04 2.81
CA LEU A 260 15.87 -4.12 2.35
C LEU A 260 16.82 -3.36 3.27
N VAL A 261 16.50 -2.14 3.67
CA VAL A 261 17.37 -1.37 4.57
C VAL A 261 17.40 -1.93 5.98
N HIS A 262 16.29 -2.46 6.49
CA HIS A 262 16.28 -3.13 7.80
C HIS A 262 17.05 -4.45 7.82
N ALA A 263 17.05 -5.18 6.72
CA ALA A 263 17.77 -6.46 6.62
C ALA A 263 19.27 -6.31 6.31
N LEU A 264 19.63 -5.24 5.58
CA LEU A 264 20.98 -5.06 5.05
C LEU A 264 21.83 -4.09 5.87
N LEU A 265 21.22 -3.15 6.59
CA LEU A 265 21.96 -2.07 7.24
C LEU A 265 21.94 -2.19 8.76
N PRO A 266 22.97 -1.71 9.44
CA PRO A 266 23.01 -1.72 10.90
C PRO A 266 21.94 -0.75 11.47
N ALA A 267 21.40 -1.10 12.64
CA ALA A 267 20.29 -0.39 13.27
C ALA A 267 20.57 1.10 13.55
N ASP A 268 21.79 1.47 13.81
CA ASP A 268 22.21 2.86 14.03
C ASP A 268 22.09 3.73 12.77
N ALA A 269 22.22 3.14 11.58
CA ALA A 269 22.00 3.83 10.32
C ALA A 269 20.53 4.21 10.11
N LEU A 270 19.61 3.47 10.72
CA LEU A 270 18.15 3.65 10.64
C LEU A 270 17.63 4.68 11.66
N ALA A 271 18.45 5.11 12.61
CA ALA A 271 18.05 6.05 13.64
C ALA A 271 17.53 7.36 13.01
N PRO A 272 16.41 7.92 13.53
CA PRO A 272 15.89 9.20 13.07
C PRO A 272 16.94 10.29 13.25
N ASP A 273 16.93 11.29 12.35
CA ASP A 273 17.78 12.45 12.51
C ASP A 273 17.19 13.37 13.60
N PRO A 274 17.98 13.83 14.57
CA PRO A 274 17.49 14.79 15.55
C PRO A 274 16.93 16.08 14.93
N ALA A 275 17.30 16.37 13.69
CA ALA A 275 16.78 17.51 12.92
C ALA A 275 15.44 17.23 12.20
N ASP A 276 15.04 15.97 12.06
CA ASP A 276 13.72 15.62 11.58
C ASP A 276 12.79 15.58 12.81
N GLY A 277 11.96 16.61 12.99
CA GLY A 277 10.91 16.61 14.02
C GLY A 277 10.01 15.37 13.91
N PRO A 278 9.13 15.11 14.89
CA PRO A 278 8.24 13.94 14.86
C PRO A 278 7.54 13.87 13.52
N ALA A 279 7.56 12.69 12.91
CA ALA A 279 6.91 12.44 11.63
C ALA A 279 5.43 12.82 11.77
N ASP A 280 4.99 13.83 11.02
CA ASP A 280 3.57 14.16 10.90
C ASP A 280 2.87 12.89 10.37
N GLY A 281 1.93 12.39 11.16
CA GLY A 281 1.06 11.29 10.76
C GLY A 281 0.36 11.63 9.44
N PRO A 282 -0.24 10.66 8.74
CA PRO A 282 -0.80 10.85 7.42
C PRO A 282 -1.75 12.06 7.43
N ALA A 283 -1.42 13.05 6.63
CA ALA A 283 -2.17 14.28 6.49
C ALA A 283 -3.61 13.94 6.07
N GLY A 284 -4.53 14.03 7.03
CA GLY A 284 -5.94 14.00 6.74
C GLY A 284 -6.26 15.14 5.78
N GLY A 285 -6.75 14.80 4.59
CA GLY A 285 -7.08 15.77 3.56
C GLY A 285 -8.12 16.76 4.05
N GLN A 286 -7.67 17.96 4.37
CA GLN A 286 -8.54 19.12 4.47
C GLN A 286 -8.79 19.64 3.06
N GLY A 287 -10.02 19.42 2.57
CA GLY A 287 -10.49 20.06 1.36
C GLY A 287 -10.49 21.58 1.51
N PRO A 288 -10.25 22.33 0.42
CA PRO A 288 -10.19 23.78 0.48
C PRO A 288 -11.57 24.36 0.76
N ASN A 289 -11.67 25.05 1.89
CA ASN A 289 -12.83 25.86 2.25
C ASN A 289 -12.75 27.17 1.43
N THR A 290 -13.46 27.25 0.32
CA THR A 290 -13.62 28.49 -0.44
C THR A 290 -14.87 29.22 0.03
N SER A 291 -14.72 30.03 1.05
CA SER A 291 -15.61 31.15 1.29
C SER A 291 -15.12 32.33 0.45
N GLY A 292 -15.67 32.50 -0.75
CA GLY A 292 -15.44 33.65 -1.62
C GLY A 292 -16.61 34.59 -1.53
N GLU A 293 -16.40 35.73 -0.87
CA GLU A 293 -17.24 36.92 -0.99
C GLU A 293 -17.20 37.44 -2.42
N SER A 294 -18.37 37.73 -2.97
CA SER A 294 -18.56 38.55 -4.18
C SER A 294 -18.50 40.02 -3.80
N PRO A 295 -17.79 40.86 -4.52
CA PRO A 295 -18.11 42.28 -4.60
C PRO A 295 -18.97 42.54 -5.86
N ALA A 296 -20.08 43.23 -5.61
CA ALA A 296 -20.87 43.90 -6.63
C ALA A 296 -20.07 45.05 -7.23
N GLY A 297 -20.12 45.19 -8.55
CA GLY A 297 -19.56 46.29 -9.30
C GLY A 297 -20.33 46.44 -10.62
N ASP A 298 -21.23 47.41 -10.58
CA ASP A 298 -21.93 48.06 -11.68
C ASP A 298 -20.94 48.61 -12.69
N ASP A 299 -21.14 48.39 -14.00
CA ASP A 299 -21.03 49.44 -14.99
C ASP A 299 -21.62 49.06 -16.35
N THR A 300 -22.60 49.85 -16.76
CA THR A 300 -23.22 50.01 -18.06
C THR A 300 -22.21 50.40 -19.14
N ARG A 301 -22.28 49.81 -20.32
CA ARG A 301 -22.08 50.48 -21.60
C ARG A 301 -22.71 49.75 -22.78
N GLU A 302 -23.64 50.41 -23.39
CA GLU A 302 -24.24 50.19 -24.69
C GLU A 302 -23.22 50.33 -25.84
N GLY A 303 -23.57 49.75 -26.99
CA GLY A 303 -22.95 49.99 -28.29
C GLY A 303 -23.14 48.76 -29.17
N GLU A 304 -24.21 48.50 -29.84
CA GLU A 304 -24.65 49.10 -31.15
C GLU A 304 -23.87 48.52 -32.35
N ILE A 305 -24.67 47.78 -33.18
CA ILE A 305 -24.85 47.79 -34.66
C ILE A 305 -23.93 46.87 -35.51
N ASP A 306 -24.60 45.86 -36.10
CA ASP A 306 -24.97 45.57 -37.52
C ASP A 306 -23.85 45.63 -38.63
N PRO A 307 -24.03 44.93 -39.79
CA PRO A 307 -25.12 44.08 -40.28
C PRO A 307 -24.75 42.63 -40.53
#